data_b7a9e8eb33181337666bfe8bd1c9830e
#
_entry.id   b7a9e8eb33181337666bfe8bd1c9830e
#
_cell.length_a   1.000
_cell.length_b   1.000
_cell.length_c   1.000
_cell.angle_alpha   90.00
_cell.angle_beta   90.00
_cell.angle_gamma   90.00
#
_symmetry.space_group_name_H-M   'P 1'
#
loop_
_entity.id
_entity.type
_entity.pdbx_description
1 polymer ?
#
loop_
_entity_poly.entity_id
_entity_poly.type
_entity_poly.pdbx_seq_one_letter_code
_entity_poly.pdbx_strand_id
1 'polypeptide(L)'
;MVFDDYIRGMGPHTRDLCVLIYNIAYNTGKQHALNGVRLDWRDIYAKKANYGQDAYQFRVHLIGYLTAYNTYKKYAPPPNVVKHNILIRTYRKLLGIFK
;
A
#
# COMPACT_ATOMS: atom_id res chain seq x y z
N MET A 1 4.76 -16.32 -3.73
CA MET A 1 4.63 -16.97 -2.38
C MET A 1 3.31 -16.54 -1.77
N VAL A 2 2.53 -17.48 -1.33
CA VAL A 2 1.27 -17.19 -0.64
C VAL A 2 1.59 -16.88 0.83
N PHE A 3 0.95 -15.84 1.36
CA PHE A 3 1.21 -15.40 2.74
C PHE A 3 0.98 -16.51 3.77
N ASP A 4 -0.10 -17.28 3.61
CA ASP A 4 -0.42 -18.35 4.55
C ASP A 4 0.69 -19.41 4.61
N ASP A 5 1.31 -19.71 3.48
CA ASP A 5 2.43 -20.64 3.43
C ASP A 5 3.66 -20.07 4.13
N TYR A 6 3.84 -18.76 4.01
CA TYR A 6 4.99 -18.08 4.62
C TYR A 6 4.93 -18.13 6.16
N ILE A 7 3.74 -18.01 6.76
CA ILE A 7 3.59 -17.97 8.21
C ILE A 7 3.38 -19.34 8.84
N ARG A 8 3.23 -20.39 8.04
CA ARG A 8 2.80 -21.71 8.53
C ARG A 8 3.72 -22.28 9.59
N GLY A 9 5.02 -22.09 9.53
CA GLY A 9 5.98 -22.63 10.51
C GLY A 9 6.26 -21.73 11.70
N MET A 10 5.58 -20.60 11.81
CA MET A 10 5.85 -19.62 12.85
C MET A 10 5.07 -19.90 14.13
N GLY A 11 5.63 -19.49 15.28
CA GLY A 11 4.90 -19.53 16.54
C GLY A 11 3.72 -18.59 16.56
N PRO A 12 2.73 -18.80 17.49
CA PRO A 12 1.49 -18.00 17.48
C PRO A 12 1.72 -16.50 17.60
N HIS A 13 2.63 -16.07 18.45
CA HIS A 13 2.92 -14.65 18.67
C HIS A 13 3.51 -13.99 17.41
N THR A 14 4.48 -14.66 16.79
CA THR A 14 5.09 -14.16 15.55
C THR A 14 4.08 -14.16 14.42
N ARG A 15 3.24 -15.17 14.36
CA ARG A 15 2.17 -15.27 13.37
C ARG A 15 1.19 -14.11 13.48
N ASP A 16 0.76 -13.78 14.69
CA ASP A 16 -0.18 -12.69 14.93
C ASP A 16 0.42 -11.35 14.49
N LEU A 17 1.70 -11.12 14.79
CA LEU A 17 2.40 -9.93 14.33
C LEU A 17 2.48 -9.86 12.81
N CYS A 18 2.77 -10.99 12.16
CA CYS A 18 2.81 -11.05 10.69
C CYS A 18 1.45 -10.76 10.06
N VAL A 19 0.36 -11.29 10.65
CA VAL A 19 -1.00 -11.03 10.18
C VAL A 19 -1.31 -9.53 10.29
N LEU A 20 -0.94 -8.90 11.39
CA LEU A 20 -1.14 -7.47 11.58
C LEU A 20 -0.39 -6.65 10.52
N ILE A 21 0.89 -6.95 10.32
CA ILE A 21 1.72 -6.25 9.31
C ILE A 21 1.14 -6.46 7.92
N TYR A 22 0.75 -7.68 7.59
CA TYR A 22 0.15 -7.99 6.31
C TYR A 22 -1.12 -7.17 6.07
N ASN A 23 -2.01 -7.12 7.05
CA ASN A 23 -3.28 -6.41 6.91
C ASN A 23 -3.08 -4.91 6.73
N ILE A 24 -2.15 -4.30 7.47
CA ILE A 24 -1.82 -2.88 7.32
C ILE A 24 -1.25 -2.62 5.92
N ALA A 25 -0.29 -3.43 5.50
CA ALA A 25 0.34 -3.28 4.19
C ALA A 25 -0.67 -3.53 3.05
N TYR A 26 -1.54 -4.51 3.21
CA TYR A 26 -2.59 -4.82 2.25
C TYR A 26 -3.52 -3.61 2.05
N ASN A 27 -3.99 -3.03 3.15
CA ASN A 27 -4.86 -1.85 3.07
C ASN A 27 -4.16 -0.68 2.41
N THR A 28 -2.89 -0.46 2.72
CA THR A 28 -2.10 0.61 2.09
C THR A 28 -1.94 0.37 0.59
N GLY A 29 -1.58 -0.85 0.19
CA GLY A 29 -1.44 -1.21 -1.22
C GLY A 29 -2.75 -1.07 -1.99
N LYS A 30 -3.85 -1.49 -1.38
CA LYS A 30 -5.18 -1.33 -1.95
C LYS A 30 -5.52 0.14 -2.20
N GLN A 31 -5.30 1.00 -1.20
CA GLN A 31 -5.59 2.43 -1.32
C GLN A 31 -4.71 3.08 -2.39
N HIS A 32 -3.42 2.77 -2.42
CA HIS A 32 -2.53 3.29 -3.44
C HIS A 32 -2.96 2.86 -4.84
N ALA A 33 -3.31 1.59 -5.01
CA ALA A 33 -3.75 1.07 -6.30
C ALA A 33 -5.05 1.73 -6.76
N LEU A 34 -6.04 1.85 -5.88
CA LEU A 34 -7.34 2.44 -6.21
C LEU A 34 -7.23 3.94 -6.49
N ASN A 35 -6.27 4.62 -5.85
CA ASN A 35 -6.04 6.05 -6.07
C ASN A 35 -5.13 6.34 -7.27
N GLY A 36 -4.68 5.30 -7.97
CA GLY A 36 -3.81 5.47 -9.13
C GLY A 36 -2.40 5.89 -8.76
N VAL A 37 -1.97 5.67 -7.51
CA VAL A 37 -0.61 5.96 -7.08
C VAL A 37 0.35 5.00 -7.76
N ARG A 38 1.39 5.55 -8.40
CA ARG A 38 2.37 4.74 -9.10
C ARG A 38 3.22 3.94 -8.10
N LEU A 39 3.51 2.68 -8.44
CA LEU A 39 4.39 1.85 -7.65
C LEU A 39 5.80 2.44 -7.64
N ASP A 40 6.30 2.78 -6.46
CA ASP A 40 7.63 3.36 -6.29
C ASP A 40 8.46 2.47 -5.37
N TRP A 41 9.43 1.77 -5.96
CA TRP A 41 10.31 0.86 -5.23
C TRP A 41 11.19 1.59 -4.21
N ARG A 42 11.52 2.86 -4.44
CA ARG A 42 12.29 3.67 -3.48
C ARG A 42 11.53 3.86 -2.19
N ASP A 43 10.25 4.22 -2.29
CA ASP A 43 9.39 4.40 -1.11
C ASP A 43 9.17 3.09 -0.39
N ILE A 44 8.98 1.99 -1.13
CA ILE A 44 8.77 0.67 -0.56
C ILE A 44 10.00 0.25 0.24
N TYR A 45 11.20 0.36 -0.34
CA TYR A 45 12.43 -0.04 0.34
C TYR A 45 12.83 0.92 1.46
N ALA A 46 12.40 2.18 1.41
CA ALA A 46 12.63 3.11 2.51
C ALA A 46 11.94 2.65 3.80
N LYS A 47 10.82 1.96 3.69
CA LYS A 47 10.10 1.41 4.84
C LYS A 47 10.82 0.25 5.51
N LYS A 48 11.82 -0.36 4.85
CA LYS A 48 12.62 -1.41 5.44
C LYS A 48 13.29 -0.95 6.74
N ALA A 49 13.70 0.31 6.81
CA ALA A 49 14.33 0.85 7.99
C ALA A 49 13.39 0.87 9.20
N ASN A 50 12.08 0.93 8.99
CA ASN A 50 11.07 0.93 10.06
C ASN A 50 10.97 -0.42 10.77
N TYR A 51 11.43 -1.49 10.14
CA TYR A 51 11.39 -2.85 10.68
C TYR A 51 12.72 -3.29 11.29
N GLY A 52 13.71 -2.40 11.31
CA GLY A 52 15.02 -2.69 11.87
C GLY A 52 15.70 -3.84 11.13
N GLN A 53 16.24 -4.79 11.92
CA GLN A 53 16.94 -5.94 11.36
C GLN A 53 16.01 -7.14 11.10
N ASP A 54 14.73 -7.02 11.40
CA ASP A 54 13.77 -8.11 11.25
C ASP A 54 13.31 -8.21 9.79
N ALA A 55 14.11 -8.84 8.97
CA ALA A 55 13.86 -8.97 7.53
C ALA A 55 12.53 -9.64 7.21
N TYR A 56 12.07 -10.55 8.09
CA TYR A 56 10.79 -11.22 7.86
C TYR A 56 9.59 -10.26 7.94
N GLN A 57 9.65 -9.26 8.81
CA GLN A 57 8.58 -8.27 8.94
C GLN A 57 8.47 -7.43 7.67
N PHE A 58 9.59 -6.98 7.14
CA PHE A 58 9.60 -6.25 5.87
C PHE A 58 9.10 -7.11 4.71
N ARG A 59 9.48 -8.39 4.70
CA ARG A 59 9.04 -9.33 3.68
C ARG A 59 7.51 -9.52 3.71
N VAL A 60 6.93 -9.63 4.90
CA VAL A 60 5.48 -9.71 5.07
C VAL A 60 4.81 -8.43 4.57
N HIS A 61 5.38 -7.26 4.88
CA HIS A 61 4.89 -5.98 4.38
C HIS A 61 4.88 -5.97 2.84
N LEU A 62 5.98 -6.39 2.21
CA LEU A 62 6.06 -6.46 0.75
C LEU A 62 4.98 -7.36 0.17
N ILE A 63 4.82 -8.56 0.74
CA ILE A 63 3.82 -9.52 0.25
C ILE A 63 2.42 -8.90 0.31
N GLY A 64 2.05 -8.31 1.45
CA GLY A 64 0.73 -7.70 1.63
C GLY A 64 0.51 -6.53 0.68
N TYR A 65 1.47 -5.61 0.62
CA TYR A 65 1.38 -4.42 -0.22
C TYR A 65 1.25 -4.79 -1.71
N LEU A 66 2.15 -5.65 -2.20
CA LEU A 66 2.17 -6.02 -3.62
C LEU A 66 0.96 -6.86 -4.01
N THR A 67 0.51 -7.75 -3.13
CA THR A 67 -0.69 -8.54 -3.37
C THR A 67 -1.91 -7.63 -3.58
N ALA A 68 -2.11 -6.67 -2.68
CA ALA A 68 -3.22 -5.74 -2.79
C ALA A 68 -3.06 -4.82 -4.00
N TYR A 69 -1.87 -4.25 -4.19
CA TYR A 69 -1.61 -3.35 -5.30
C TYR A 69 -1.91 -4.03 -6.65
N ASN A 70 -1.40 -5.24 -6.85
CA ASN A 70 -1.60 -5.98 -8.10
C ASN A 70 -3.05 -6.42 -8.28
N THR A 71 -3.77 -6.68 -7.19
CA THR A 71 -5.19 -7.05 -7.25
C THR A 71 -6.07 -5.87 -7.67
N TYR A 72 -5.81 -4.69 -7.11
CA TYR A 72 -6.69 -3.54 -7.25
C TYR A 72 -6.25 -2.52 -8.31
N LYS A 73 -5.03 -2.61 -8.83
CA LYS A 73 -4.53 -1.65 -9.84
C LYS A 73 -5.41 -1.58 -11.10
N LYS A 74 -6.06 -2.67 -11.44
CA LYS A 74 -6.96 -2.73 -12.60
C LYS A 74 -8.23 -1.90 -12.42
N TYR A 75 -8.56 -1.56 -11.19
CA TYR A 75 -9.72 -0.73 -10.87
C TYR A 75 -9.36 0.74 -10.71
N ALA A 76 -8.08 1.09 -10.86
CA ALA A 76 -7.64 2.48 -10.80
C ALA A 76 -8.20 3.26 -11.98
N PRO A 77 -8.60 4.52 -11.78
CA PRO A 77 -9.02 5.35 -12.89
C PRO A 77 -7.84 5.63 -13.83
N PRO A 78 -8.09 5.89 -15.14
CA PRO A 78 -7.02 6.25 -16.06
C PRO A 78 -6.24 7.46 -15.55
N PRO A 79 -4.92 7.56 -15.83
CA PRO A 79 -4.09 8.66 -15.33
C PRO A 79 -4.64 10.05 -15.64
N ASN A 80 -5.25 10.23 -16.80
CA ASN A 80 -5.85 11.50 -17.19
C ASN A 80 -7.03 11.89 -16.30
N VAL A 81 -7.84 10.91 -15.89
CA VAL A 81 -8.98 11.14 -14.99
C VAL A 81 -8.48 11.52 -13.59
N VAL A 82 -7.41 10.86 -13.10
CA VAL A 82 -6.82 11.19 -11.81
C VAL A 82 -6.33 12.64 -11.80
N LYS A 83 -5.59 13.04 -12.83
CA LYS A 83 -5.09 14.42 -12.97
C LYS A 83 -6.25 15.41 -13.02
N HIS A 84 -7.28 15.10 -13.79
CA HIS A 84 -8.47 15.94 -13.91
C HIS A 84 -9.16 16.15 -12.56
N ASN A 85 -9.33 15.07 -11.79
CA ASN A 85 -9.95 15.15 -10.48
C ASN A 85 -9.14 15.98 -9.49
N ILE A 86 -7.81 15.88 -9.53
CA ILE A 86 -6.93 16.69 -8.70
C ILE A 86 -7.07 18.17 -9.06
N LEU A 87 -7.09 18.50 -10.34
CA LEU A 87 -7.26 19.87 -10.81
C LEU A 87 -8.60 20.44 -10.38
N ILE A 88 -9.68 19.67 -10.49
CA ILE A 88 -11.02 20.12 -10.06
C ILE A 88 -11.03 20.38 -8.56
N ARG A 89 -10.44 19.52 -7.75
CA ARG A 89 -10.37 19.70 -6.30
C ARG A 89 -9.61 20.97 -5.93
N THR A 90 -8.46 21.19 -6.58
CA THR A 90 -7.65 22.39 -6.35
C THR A 90 -8.42 23.64 -6.75
N TYR A 91 -9.08 23.62 -7.90
CA TYR A 91 -9.88 24.74 -8.39
C TYR A 91 -11.02 25.08 -7.42
N ARG A 92 -11.73 24.08 -6.92
CA ARG A 92 -12.81 24.28 -5.95
C ARG A 92 -12.31 24.87 -4.64
N LYS A 93 -11.13 24.45 -4.17
CA LYS A 93 -10.50 25.03 -2.99
C LYS A 93 -10.19 26.50 -3.19
N LEU A 94 -9.64 26.87 -4.34
CA LEU A 94 -9.33 28.25 -4.65
C LEU A 94 -10.59 29.10 -4.69
N LEU A 95 -11.66 28.61 -5.32
CA LEU A 95 -12.93 29.31 -5.34
C LEU A 95 -13.51 29.50 -3.94
N GLY A 96 -13.36 28.51 -3.07
CA GLY A 96 -13.83 28.60 -1.68
C GLY A 96 -13.09 29.66 -0.88
N ILE A 97 -11.82 29.91 -1.19
CA ILE A 97 -11.02 30.95 -0.51
C ILE A 97 -11.49 32.34 -0.90
N PHE A 98 -11.94 32.53 -2.14
CA PHE A 98 -12.34 33.83 -2.66
C PHE A 98 -13.83 34.14 -2.47
N LYS A 99 -14.54 33.25 -1.80
CA LYS A 99 -15.89 33.52 -1.35
C LYS A 99 -15.84 34.13 0.05
#